data_7c20ca6456d62cecc8d8deb1ed9dffac
#
_entry.id   7c20ca6456d62cecc8d8deb1ed9dffac
#
_cell.length_a   1.000
_cell.length_b   1.000
_cell.length_c   1.000
_cell.angle_alpha   90.00
_cell.angle_beta   90.00
_cell.angle_gamma   90.00
#
_symmetry.space_group_name_H-M   'P 1'
#
loop_
_entity.id
_entity.type
_entity.pdbx_description
1 polymer ?
#
loop_
_entity_poly.entity_id
_entity_poly.type
_entity_poly.pdbx_seq_one_letter_code
_entity_poly.pdbx_strand_id
1 'polypeptide(L)'
;IEDDLPRRDLTINAMAYNVLDGNLIDMFDGMKDIKNKIIRSVGNPYERFTEDGLRIMRAIRFATKLNFNIEKETFEAICHSTGMLTSIAYERIREEFNGILISDNPFRGIELLRKTGILALIMPELMQGFGVAQNRFHKYDVYYHILHTIQAVEPLETEELTLLVRLAALFHDIAKPMV
;
A
#
# COMPACT_ATOMS: atom_id res chain seq x y z
N ILE A 1 -13.36 24.70 -3.85
CA ILE A 1 -13.54 23.44 -3.09
C ILE A 1 -14.27 22.44 -3.96
N GLU A 2 -15.38 22.79 -4.59
CA GLU A 2 -16.19 21.89 -5.44
C GLU A 2 -15.41 21.35 -6.64
N ASP A 3 -14.45 22.07 -7.19
CA ASP A 3 -13.58 21.63 -8.27
C ASP A 3 -12.35 20.84 -7.80
N ASP A 4 -11.95 20.96 -6.53
CA ASP A 4 -10.77 20.30 -5.97
C ASP A 4 -11.09 18.89 -5.46
N LEU A 5 -12.20 18.73 -4.74
CA LEU A 5 -12.57 17.43 -4.16
C LEU A 5 -12.72 16.30 -5.20
N PRO A 6 -13.33 16.53 -6.40
CA PRO A 6 -13.40 15.50 -7.44
C PRO A 6 -12.05 15.05 -8.01
N ARG A 7 -10.98 15.85 -7.82
CA ARG A 7 -9.63 15.53 -8.32
C ARG A 7 -8.79 14.74 -7.32
N ARG A 8 -9.31 14.54 -6.10
CA ARG A 8 -8.63 13.77 -5.07
C ARG A 8 -8.56 12.29 -5.44
N ASP A 9 -7.67 11.56 -4.75
CA ASP A 9 -7.44 10.14 -4.98
C ASP A 9 -8.51 9.24 -4.36
N LEU A 10 -8.77 9.42 -3.06
CA LEU A 10 -9.62 8.56 -2.25
C LEU A 10 -10.75 9.35 -1.59
N THR A 11 -11.92 8.73 -1.43
CA THR A 11 -13.10 9.35 -0.81
C THR A 11 -12.80 9.88 0.59
N ILE A 12 -12.03 9.13 1.38
CA ILE A 12 -11.61 9.51 2.74
C ILE A 12 -10.71 10.75 2.79
N ASN A 13 -10.10 11.14 1.67
CA ASN A 13 -9.26 12.34 1.51
C ASN A 13 -9.98 13.43 0.71
N ALA A 14 -11.22 13.19 0.23
CA ALA A 14 -11.98 14.09 -0.61
C ALA A 14 -13.11 14.79 0.16
N MET A 15 -12.78 15.25 1.36
CA MET A 15 -13.67 16.00 2.23
C MET A 15 -13.03 17.35 2.60
N ALA A 16 -13.85 18.34 2.87
CA ALA A 16 -13.42 19.64 3.35
C ALA A 16 -14.26 20.09 4.54
N TYR A 17 -13.60 20.71 5.54
CA TYR A 17 -14.26 21.25 6.70
C TYR A 17 -14.20 22.77 6.67
N ASN A 18 -15.34 23.43 6.74
CA ASN A 18 -15.41 24.89 6.85
C ASN A 18 -15.28 25.28 8.32
N VAL A 19 -14.15 25.88 8.68
CA VAL A 19 -13.85 26.28 10.05
C VAL A 19 -14.71 27.46 10.58
N LEU A 20 -15.37 28.22 9.67
CA LEU A 20 -16.17 29.37 10.03
C LEU A 20 -17.59 28.98 10.48
N ASP A 21 -18.21 28.05 9.81
CA ASP A 21 -19.59 27.61 10.06
C ASP A 21 -19.73 26.20 10.59
N GLY A 22 -18.61 25.46 10.69
CA GLY A 22 -18.58 24.10 11.20
C GLY A 22 -19.12 23.04 10.22
N ASN A 23 -19.36 23.41 8.96
CA ASN A 23 -19.91 22.48 7.98
C ASN A 23 -18.86 21.57 7.36
N LEU A 24 -19.18 20.27 7.28
CA LEU A 24 -18.39 19.30 6.54
C LEU A 24 -18.98 19.15 5.12
N ILE A 25 -18.12 19.33 4.13
CA ILE A 25 -18.41 19.06 2.72
C ILE A 25 -17.88 17.68 2.39
N ASP A 26 -18.76 16.72 2.17
CA ASP A 26 -18.45 15.33 1.83
C ASP A 26 -19.29 14.92 0.62
N MET A 27 -18.73 15.13 -0.58
CA MET A 27 -19.40 14.88 -1.85
C MET A 27 -19.35 13.40 -2.30
N PHE A 28 -18.49 12.59 -1.66
CA PHE A 28 -18.17 11.25 -2.10
C PHE A 28 -18.36 10.17 -1.02
N ASP A 29 -19.17 10.46 0.01
CA ASP A 29 -19.42 9.55 1.13
C ASP A 29 -18.14 9.14 1.91
N GLY A 30 -17.14 10.02 1.98
CA GLY A 30 -15.87 9.74 2.67
C GLY A 30 -16.04 9.38 4.15
N MET A 31 -16.93 10.07 4.87
CA MET A 31 -17.28 9.74 6.26
C MET A 31 -17.90 8.34 6.39
N LYS A 32 -18.72 7.95 5.44
CA LYS A 32 -19.32 6.61 5.41
C LYS A 32 -18.25 5.54 5.16
N ASP A 33 -17.31 5.80 4.25
CA ASP A 33 -16.20 4.89 3.97
C ASP A 33 -15.25 4.78 5.18
N ILE A 34 -14.95 5.88 5.89
CA ILE A 34 -14.20 5.84 7.16
C ILE A 34 -14.92 4.95 8.19
N LYS A 35 -16.22 5.16 8.39
CA LYS A 35 -17.04 4.38 9.35
C LYS A 35 -17.04 2.88 9.00
N ASN A 36 -17.09 2.56 7.70
CA ASN A 36 -17.12 1.19 7.20
C ASN A 36 -15.72 0.59 7.01
N LYS A 37 -14.64 1.35 7.27
CA LYS A 37 -13.25 0.95 7.08
C LYS A 37 -12.97 0.54 5.62
N ILE A 38 -13.36 1.38 4.67
CA ILE A 38 -13.22 1.16 3.24
C ILE A 38 -12.28 2.19 2.63
N ILE A 39 -11.39 1.75 1.75
CA ILE A 39 -10.61 2.57 0.82
C ILE A 39 -11.29 2.49 -0.54
N ARG A 40 -11.78 3.63 -1.02
CA ARG A 40 -12.46 3.78 -2.30
C ARG A 40 -11.85 4.93 -3.08
N SER A 41 -11.67 4.76 -4.39
CA SER A 41 -11.30 5.84 -5.29
C SER A 41 -12.45 6.85 -5.45
N VAL A 42 -12.11 8.12 -5.63
CA VAL A 42 -13.09 9.13 -6.02
C VAL A 42 -13.52 8.91 -7.47
N GLY A 43 -14.82 8.82 -7.72
CA GLY A 43 -15.36 8.62 -9.07
C GLY A 43 -14.93 7.30 -9.71
N ASN A 44 -14.61 7.32 -11.01
CA ASN A 44 -14.17 6.13 -11.73
C ASN A 44 -12.69 5.80 -11.40
N PRO A 45 -12.37 4.66 -10.76
CA PRO A 45 -11.00 4.34 -10.36
C PRO A 45 -10.04 4.17 -11.54
N TYR A 46 -10.51 3.68 -12.71
CA TYR A 46 -9.66 3.52 -13.88
C TYR A 46 -9.20 4.86 -14.44
N GLU A 47 -10.07 5.86 -14.46
CA GLU A 47 -9.72 7.23 -14.87
C GLU A 47 -8.76 7.85 -13.87
N ARG A 48 -9.03 7.71 -12.57
CA ARG A 48 -8.20 8.26 -11.49
C ARG A 48 -6.78 7.71 -11.52
N PHE A 49 -6.60 6.42 -11.77
CA PHE A 49 -5.28 5.79 -11.84
C PHE A 49 -4.54 6.12 -13.14
N THR A 50 -5.27 6.39 -14.23
CA THR A 50 -4.67 6.88 -15.48
C THR A 50 -4.14 8.31 -15.36
N GLU A 51 -4.79 9.17 -14.58
CA GLU A 51 -4.32 10.55 -14.34
C GLU A 51 -3.02 10.61 -13.53
N ASP A 52 -2.87 9.78 -12.50
CA ASP A 52 -1.63 9.64 -11.71
C ASP A 52 -1.54 8.20 -11.17
N GLY A 53 -0.66 7.40 -11.79
CA GLY A 53 -0.42 6.01 -11.39
C GLY A 53 0.03 5.83 -9.94
N LEU A 54 0.60 6.86 -9.29
CA LEU A 54 0.99 6.79 -7.88
C LEU A 54 -0.22 6.60 -6.94
N ARG A 55 -1.42 7.01 -7.36
CA ARG A 55 -2.66 6.79 -6.59
C ARG A 55 -2.91 5.32 -6.27
N ILE A 56 -2.41 4.41 -7.10
CA ILE A 56 -2.44 2.95 -6.87
C ILE A 56 -1.67 2.60 -5.59
N MET A 57 -0.43 3.06 -5.49
CA MET A 57 0.41 2.83 -4.30
C MET A 57 -0.18 3.49 -3.06
N ARG A 58 -0.70 4.71 -3.21
CA ARG A 58 -1.38 5.45 -2.13
C ARG A 58 -2.59 4.69 -1.58
N ALA A 59 -3.42 4.11 -2.45
CA ALA A 59 -4.58 3.31 -2.03
C ALA A 59 -4.14 2.11 -1.15
N ILE A 60 -3.09 1.40 -1.55
CA ILE A 60 -2.53 0.28 -0.77
C ILE A 60 -1.93 0.77 0.55
N ARG A 61 -1.17 1.87 0.53
CA ARG A 61 -0.59 2.44 1.76
C ARG A 61 -1.67 2.85 2.75
N PHE A 62 -2.73 3.56 2.31
CA PHE A 62 -3.82 3.94 3.20
C PHE A 62 -4.61 2.72 3.70
N ALA A 63 -4.86 1.72 2.86
CA ALA A 63 -5.48 0.47 3.27
C ALA A 63 -4.67 -0.25 4.36
N THR A 64 -3.35 -0.21 4.25
CA THR A 64 -2.43 -0.81 5.23
C THR A 64 -2.38 0.01 6.52
N LYS A 65 -2.10 1.31 6.41
CA LYS A 65 -1.92 2.24 7.54
C LYS A 65 -3.18 2.34 8.42
N LEU A 66 -4.36 2.40 7.80
CA LEU A 66 -5.64 2.52 8.50
C LEU A 66 -6.28 1.18 8.83
N ASN A 67 -5.69 0.08 8.37
CA ASN A 67 -6.26 -1.26 8.43
C ASN A 67 -7.69 -1.34 7.84
N PHE A 68 -7.90 -0.65 6.70
CA PHE A 68 -9.15 -0.61 5.94
C PHE A 68 -9.11 -1.59 4.77
N ASN A 69 -10.28 -2.05 4.32
CA ASN A 69 -10.39 -2.89 3.14
C ASN A 69 -10.50 -2.03 1.88
N ILE A 70 -9.87 -2.47 0.79
CA ILE A 70 -10.04 -1.81 -0.50
C ILE A 70 -11.39 -2.26 -1.09
N GLU A 71 -12.18 -1.30 -1.55
CA GLU A 71 -13.44 -1.56 -2.23
C GLU A 71 -13.18 -2.36 -3.52
N LYS A 72 -14.14 -3.25 -3.88
CA LYS A 72 -13.94 -4.24 -4.93
C LYS A 72 -13.55 -3.63 -6.28
N GLU A 73 -14.30 -2.64 -6.76
CA GLU A 73 -14.05 -2.00 -8.06
C GLU A 73 -12.70 -1.25 -8.05
N THR A 74 -12.39 -0.57 -6.94
CA THR A 74 -11.08 0.07 -6.73
C THR A 74 -9.95 -0.95 -6.77
N PHE A 75 -10.11 -2.13 -6.14
CA PHE A 75 -9.12 -3.20 -6.16
C PHE A 75 -8.92 -3.78 -7.56
N GLU A 76 -10.00 -4.04 -8.30
CA GLU A 76 -9.95 -4.53 -9.68
C GLU A 76 -9.24 -3.52 -10.59
N ALA A 77 -9.55 -2.23 -10.43
CA ALA A 77 -8.86 -1.16 -11.17
C ALA A 77 -7.37 -1.08 -10.84
N ILE A 78 -6.97 -1.26 -9.57
CA ILE A 78 -5.55 -1.35 -9.19
C ILE A 78 -4.87 -2.47 -9.96
N CYS A 79 -5.43 -3.69 -9.96
CA CYS A 79 -4.87 -4.83 -10.67
C CYS A 79 -4.69 -4.57 -12.17
N HIS A 80 -5.66 -3.87 -12.81
CA HIS A 80 -5.60 -3.55 -14.23
C HIS A 80 -4.60 -2.44 -14.57
N SER A 81 -4.38 -1.51 -13.65
CA SER A 81 -3.62 -0.29 -13.91
C SER A 81 -2.18 -0.33 -13.39
N THR A 82 -1.68 -1.50 -12.95
CA THR A 82 -0.32 -1.65 -12.40
C THR A 82 0.77 -1.15 -13.34
N GLY A 83 0.59 -1.31 -14.66
CA GLY A 83 1.52 -0.82 -15.68
C GLY A 83 1.73 0.70 -15.65
N MET A 84 0.79 1.49 -15.09
CA MET A 84 0.95 2.94 -14.96
C MET A 84 2.12 3.32 -14.03
N LEU A 85 2.52 2.43 -13.12
CA LEU A 85 3.65 2.65 -12.22
C LEU A 85 4.99 2.76 -12.97
N THR A 86 5.12 2.20 -14.16
CA THR A 86 6.35 2.28 -14.96
C THR A 86 6.72 3.70 -15.40
N SER A 87 5.74 4.60 -15.43
CA SER A 87 5.94 6.02 -15.76
C SER A 87 6.19 6.90 -14.52
N ILE A 88 6.11 6.34 -13.32
CA ILE A 88 6.29 7.08 -12.07
C ILE A 88 7.75 7.01 -11.62
N ALA A 89 8.29 8.14 -11.15
CA ALA A 89 9.64 8.19 -10.60
C ALA A 89 9.81 7.24 -9.41
N TYR A 90 10.91 6.48 -9.38
CA TYR A 90 11.17 5.48 -8.34
C TYR A 90 11.16 6.06 -6.93
N GLU A 91 11.58 7.30 -6.76
CA GLU A 91 11.59 8.01 -5.49
C GLU A 91 10.17 8.11 -4.91
N ARG A 92 9.18 8.44 -5.75
CA ARG A 92 7.77 8.53 -5.34
C ARG A 92 7.21 7.15 -4.95
N ILE A 93 7.53 6.11 -5.74
CA ILE A 93 7.13 4.73 -5.42
C ILE A 93 7.76 4.27 -4.11
N ARG A 94 9.06 4.57 -3.91
CA ARG A 94 9.81 4.25 -2.69
C ARG A 94 9.19 4.91 -1.46
N GLU A 95 8.78 6.17 -1.54
CA GLU A 95 8.13 6.87 -0.43
C GLU A 95 6.83 6.18 -0.01
N GLU A 96 5.98 5.79 -0.94
CA GLU A 96 4.76 5.06 -0.66
C GLU A 96 5.05 3.65 -0.08
N PHE A 97 6.06 2.95 -0.64
CA PHE A 97 6.49 1.65 -0.14
C PHE A 97 7.05 1.74 1.29
N ASN A 98 7.88 2.74 1.57
CA ASN A 98 8.38 3.01 2.93
C ASN A 98 7.23 3.27 3.89
N GLY A 99 6.21 4.04 3.47
CA GLY A 99 5.00 4.26 4.26
C GLY A 99 4.20 2.97 4.56
N ILE A 100 4.28 1.97 3.68
CA ILE A 100 3.74 0.62 3.93
C ILE A 100 4.60 -0.10 4.97
N LEU A 101 5.92 -0.06 4.81
CA LEU A 101 6.85 -0.74 5.73
C LEU A 101 6.77 -0.23 7.16
N ILE A 102 6.61 1.08 7.38
CA ILE A 102 6.53 1.67 8.74
C ILE A 102 5.14 1.54 9.39
N SER A 103 4.12 1.07 8.65
CA SER A 103 2.78 0.89 9.20
C SER A 103 2.72 -0.22 10.27
N ASP A 104 1.62 -0.30 11.01
CA ASP A 104 1.42 -1.34 12.02
C ASP A 104 1.29 -2.75 11.44
N ASN A 105 0.94 -2.85 10.15
CA ASN A 105 0.76 -4.14 9.49
C ASN A 105 1.46 -4.22 8.12
N PRO A 106 2.82 -4.14 8.09
CA PRO A 106 3.58 -4.23 6.85
C PRO A 106 3.39 -5.56 6.11
N PHE A 107 3.17 -6.66 6.82
CA PHE A 107 2.83 -7.95 6.24
C PHE A 107 1.63 -7.84 5.29
N ARG A 108 0.53 -7.27 5.78
CA ARG A 108 -0.69 -7.07 4.98
C ARG A 108 -0.44 -6.17 3.77
N GLY A 109 0.35 -5.11 3.94
CA GLY A 109 0.68 -4.18 2.87
C GLY A 109 1.45 -4.85 1.74
N ILE A 110 2.48 -5.63 2.06
CA ILE A 110 3.26 -6.38 1.06
C ILE A 110 2.38 -7.45 0.38
N GLU A 111 1.49 -8.12 1.13
CA GLU A 111 0.52 -9.05 0.56
C GLU A 111 -0.49 -8.39 -0.40
N LEU A 112 -0.92 -7.16 -0.12
CA LEU A 112 -1.73 -6.39 -1.05
C LEU A 112 -0.94 -6.05 -2.33
N LEU A 113 0.32 -5.64 -2.22
CA LEU A 113 1.20 -5.41 -3.38
C LEU A 113 1.38 -6.69 -4.21
N ARG A 114 1.51 -7.85 -3.56
CA ARG A 114 1.60 -9.14 -4.26
C ARG A 114 0.31 -9.48 -4.98
N LYS A 115 -0.83 -9.40 -4.29
CA LYS A 115 -2.16 -9.77 -4.85
C LYS A 115 -2.58 -8.89 -6.02
N THR A 116 -2.14 -7.65 -6.05
CA THR A 116 -2.40 -6.70 -7.14
C THR A 116 -1.39 -6.80 -8.29
N GLY A 117 -0.33 -7.61 -8.13
CA GLY A 117 0.74 -7.72 -9.13
C GLY A 117 1.81 -6.64 -9.06
N ILE A 118 1.64 -5.64 -8.20
CA ILE A 118 2.58 -4.51 -8.07
C ILE A 118 3.93 -4.99 -7.56
N LEU A 119 3.95 -5.94 -6.60
CA LEU A 119 5.19 -6.43 -6.01
C LEU A 119 6.14 -7.03 -7.06
N ALA A 120 5.60 -7.76 -8.04
CA ALA A 120 6.39 -8.33 -9.14
C ALA A 120 7.02 -7.26 -10.04
N LEU A 121 6.43 -6.06 -10.08
CA LEU A 121 6.93 -4.94 -10.86
C LEU A 121 8.02 -4.14 -10.11
N ILE A 122 7.81 -3.88 -8.81
CA ILE A 122 8.70 -3.00 -8.03
C ILE A 122 9.80 -3.73 -7.27
N MET A 123 9.61 -5.03 -6.98
CA MET A 123 10.57 -5.85 -6.23
C MET A 123 10.45 -7.34 -6.64
N PRO A 124 10.80 -7.68 -7.91
CA PRO A 124 10.70 -9.05 -8.42
C PRO A 124 11.54 -10.04 -7.64
N GLU A 125 12.65 -9.61 -7.01
CA GLU A 125 13.53 -10.46 -6.21
C GLU A 125 12.79 -11.04 -5.00
N LEU A 126 11.96 -10.26 -4.34
CA LEU A 126 11.14 -10.75 -3.21
C LEU A 126 10.13 -11.80 -3.68
N MET A 127 9.55 -11.61 -4.88
CA MET A 127 8.61 -12.56 -5.47
C MET A 127 9.25 -13.91 -5.80
N GLN A 128 10.55 -13.96 -6.09
CA GLN A 128 11.26 -15.24 -6.34
C GLN A 128 11.29 -16.14 -5.11
N GLY A 129 11.17 -15.58 -3.89
CA GLY A 129 11.06 -16.34 -2.65
C GLY A 129 9.71 -17.02 -2.42
N PHE A 130 8.68 -16.66 -3.19
CA PHE A 130 7.34 -17.20 -3.01
C PHE A 130 7.27 -18.66 -3.49
N GLY A 131 6.87 -19.57 -2.58
CA GLY A 131 6.83 -21.01 -2.84
C GLY A 131 8.19 -21.72 -2.79
N VAL A 132 9.30 -21.02 -2.50
CA VAL A 132 10.62 -21.62 -2.34
C VAL A 132 10.77 -22.18 -0.93
N ALA A 133 10.73 -23.51 -0.84
CA ALA A 133 10.87 -24.23 0.42
C ALA A 133 12.27 -24.02 1.02
N GLN A 134 12.31 -23.82 2.33
CA GLN A 134 13.54 -23.81 3.11
C GLN A 134 13.82 -25.22 3.68
N ASN A 135 14.87 -25.34 4.48
CA ASN A 135 15.18 -26.61 5.13
C ASN A 135 14.10 -26.99 6.18
N ARG A 136 14.15 -28.24 6.69
CA ARG A 136 13.18 -28.82 7.63
C ARG A 136 12.95 -28.05 8.95
N PHE A 137 13.78 -27.07 9.24
CA PHE A 137 13.68 -26.23 10.47
C PHE A 137 12.84 -24.97 10.26
N HIS A 138 12.48 -24.63 9.01
CA HIS A 138 11.69 -23.47 8.67
C HIS A 138 10.24 -23.85 8.38
N LYS A 139 9.29 -23.16 9.05
CA LYS A 139 7.86 -23.38 8.88
C LYS A 139 7.32 -22.76 7.58
N TYR A 140 7.95 -21.71 7.10
CA TYR A 140 7.52 -20.88 5.99
C TYR A 140 8.48 -21.00 4.81
N ASP A 141 7.99 -20.74 3.58
CA ASP A 141 8.86 -20.46 2.44
C ASP A 141 9.68 -19.17 2.67
N VAL A 142 10.61 -18.87 1.76
CA VAL A 142 11.49 -17.69 1.90
C VAL A 142 10.69 -16.39 1.95
N TYR A 143 9.66 -16.26 1.09
CA TYR A 143 8.82 -15.07 1.04
C TYR A 143 8.09 -14.83 2.35
N TYR A 144 7.32 -15.80 2.85
CA TYR A 144 6.58 -15.66 4.09
C TYR A 144 7.48 -15.55 5.33
N HIS A 145 8.67 -16.18 5.31
CA HIS A 145 9.67 -15.97 6.34
C HIS A 145 10.08 -14.50 6.44
N ILE A 146 10.41 -13.88 5.31
CA ILE A 146 10.76 -12.46 5.24
C ILE A 146 9.60 -11.59 5.76
N LEU A 147 8.36 -11.83 5.32
CA LEU A 147 7.20 -11.05 5.75
C LEU A 147 6.95 -11.15 7.27
N HIS A 148 7.07 -12.36 7.82
CA HIS A 148 6.94 -12.55 9.26
C HIS A 148 8.07 -11.87 10.04
N THR A 149 9.29 -11.87 9.51
CA THR A 149 10.42 -11.18 10.13
C THR A 149 10.19 -9.66 10.16
N ILE A 150 9.72 -9.07 9.04
CA ILE A 150 9.36 -7.64 8.99
C ILE A 150 8.25 -7.31 9.99
N GLN A 151 7.20 -8.14 10.06
CA GLN A 151 6.07 -7.91 10.97
C GLN A 151 6.47 -8.05 12.44
N ALA A 152 7.47 -8.86 12.77
CA ALA A 152 7.96 -9.04 14.13
C ALA A 152 8.82 -7.84 14.63
N VAL A 153 9.22 -6.94 13.74
CA VAL A 153 9.91 -5.71 14.13
C VAL A 153 8.88 -4.73 14.69
N GLU A 154 8.84 -4.62 16.01
CA GLU A 154 8.03 -3.63 16.72
C GLU A 154 8.48 -2.20 16.36
N PRO A 155 7.56 -1.20 16.40
CA PRO A 155 7.92 0.20 16.20
C PRO A 155 9.04 0.63 17.19
N LEU A 156 10.06 1.29 16.65
CA LEU A 156 11.18 1.82 17.43
C LEU A 156 10.94 3.30 17.77
N GLU A 157 11.92 3.92 18.42
CA GLU A 157 11.85 5.31 18.91
C GLU A 157 11.50 6.33 17.81
N THR A 158 11.90 6.05 16.56
CA THR A 158 11.58 6.89 15.40
C THR A 158 11.11 6.05 14.22
N GLU A 159 10.31 6.66 13.31
CA GLU A 159 9.91 6.01 12.07
C GLU A 159 11.13 5.65 11.19
N GLU A 160 12.18 6.48 11.23
CA GLU A 160 13.42 6.24 10.47
C GLU A 160 14.15 4.99 10.96
N LEU A 161 14.29 4.81 12.26
CA LEU A 161 14.90 3.59 12.84
C LEU A 161 14.04 2.36 12.55
N THR A 162 12.74 2.48 12.70
CA THR A 162 11.79 1.41 12.37
C THR A 162 11.94 0.99 10.90
N LEU A 163 11.99 1.96 9.99
CA LEU A 163 12.18 1.72 8.57
C LEU A 163 13.51 1.01 8.29
N LEU A 164 14.61 1.49 8.88
CA LEU A 164 15.94 0.91 8.69
C LEU A 164 15.99 -0.56 9.08
N VAL A 165 15.44 -0.90 10.26
CA VAL A 165 15.44 -2.29 10.75
C VAL A 165 14.48 -3.16 9.92
N ARG A 166 13.34 -2.64 9.50
CA ARG A 166 12.42 -3.38 8.61
C ARG A 166 12.98 -3.58 7.20
N LEU A 167 13.77 -2.63 6.68
CA LEU A 167 14.51 -2.82 5.44
C LEU A 167 15.61 -3.88 5.59
N ALA A 168 16.34 -3.88 6.70
CA ALA A 168 17.29 -4.95 7.00
C ALA A 168 16.61 -6.31 7.07
N ALA A 169 15.45 -6.40 7.72
CA ALA A 169 14.62 -7.60 7.76
C ALA A 169 14.10 -8.02 6.38
N LEU A 170 13.77 -7.06 5.50
CA LEU A 170 13.33 -7.32 4.12
C LEU A 170 14.46 -7.95 3.29
N PHE A 171 15.68 -7.46 3.43
CA PHE A 171 16.80 -7.86 2.58
C PHE A 171 17.65 -9.01 3.09
N HIS A 172 17.52 -9.41 4.38
CA HIS A 172 18.43 -10.38 4.98
C HIS A 172 18.49 -11.73 4.26
N ASP A 173 17.39 -12.18 3.67
CA ASP A 173 17.24 -13.47 3.02
C ASP A 173 16.77 -13.39 1.55
N ILE A 174 16.66 -12.19 0.98
CA ILE A 174 16.07 -11.97 -0.34
C ILE A 174 16.79 -12.72 -1.48
N ALA A 175 18.08 -12.98 -1.31
CA ALA A 175 18.90 -13.67 -2.30
C ALA A 175 18.86 -15.22 -2.19
N LYS A 176 18.25 -15.79 -1.14
CA LYS A 176 18.19 -17.25 -0.96
C LYS A 176 17.64 -18.04 -2.16
N PRO A 177 16.65 -17.54 -2.92
CA PRO A 177 16.16 -18.25 -4.10
C PRO A 177 17.14 -18.31 -5.28
N MET A 178 18.20 -17.48 -5.25
CA MET A 178 19.17 -17.33 -6.34
C MET A 178 20.45 -18.16 -6.12
N VAL A 179 20.63 -18.76 -4.95
CA VAL A 179 21.78 -19.56 -4.54
C VAL A 179 21.33 -20.97 -4.12
#